data_af5670743d2cf224615fb18cfc851423
#
_entry.id   af5670743d2cf224615fb18cfc851423
#
_cell.length_a   1.000
_cell.length_b   1.000
_cell.length_c   1.000
_cell.angle_alpha   90.00
_cell.angle_beta   90.00
_cell.angle_gamma   90.00
#
_symmetry.space_group_name_H-M   'P 1'
#
loop_
_entity.id
_entity.type
_entity.pdbx_description
1 polymer ?
#
loop_
_entity_poly.entity_id
_entity_poly.type
_entity_poly.pdbx_seq_one_letter_code
_entity_poly.pdbx_strand_id
1 'polypeptide(L)'
;MKYVAIFLLGALGYSTLEVMWRGYTHWTMSLCGGFCFLLIYFLNINLAHESIFFRCLAGALVITATELVAGVTINIVLKWNVWDYSAVPLNFIGQICLPYSVLWFFLCIPVFWICTGLDKII
;
A
#
# COMPACT_ATOMS: atom_id res chain seq x y z
N MET A 1 7.07 15.96 12.37
CA MET A 1 6.04 15.24 13.17
C MET A 1 4.84 14.82 12.34
N LYS A 2 4.37 15.69 11.45
CA LYS A 2 3.24 15.39 10.54
C LYS A 2 3.47 14.09 9.74
N TYR A 3 4.63 13.92 9.12
CA TYR A 3 4.90 12.75 8.29
C TYR A 3 5.04 11.48 9.12
N VAL A 4 5.56 11.60 10.34
CA VAL A 4 5.61 10.45 11.27
C VAL A 4 4.21 10.01 11.63
N ALA A 5 3.30 10.95 11.92
CA ALA A 5 1.91 10.63 12.22
C ALA A 5 1.23 9.94 11.04
N ILE A 6 1.44 10.42 9.83
CA ILE A 6 0.88 9.81 8.62
C ILE A 6 1.41 8.40 8.43
N PHE A 7 2.71 8.20 8.59
CA PHE A 7 3.32 6.87 8.50
C PHE A 7 2.69 5.92 9.53
N LEU A 8 2.56 6.34 10.77
CA LEU A 8 2.00 5.51 11.83
C LEU A 8 0.53 5.17 11.57
N LEU A 9 -0.24 6.13 11.09
CA LEU A 9 -1.64 5.89 10.72
C LEU A 9 -1.75 4.86 9.60
N GLY A 10 -0.87 4.96 8.60
CA GLY A 10 -0.83 4.00 7.50
C GLY A 10 -0.42 2.62 7.96
N ALA A 11 0.59 2.53 8.80
CA ALA A 11 1.06 1.26 9.35
C ALA A 11 -0.04 0.59 10.17
N LEU A 12 -0.68 1.34 11.06
CA LEU A 12 -1.77 0.82 11.90
C LEU A 12 -2.99 0.45 11.07
N GLY A 13 -3.40 1.32 10.14
CA GLY A 13 -4.57 1.08 9.29
C GLY A 13 -4.38 -0.14 8.40
N TYR A 14 -3.23 -0.25 7.74
CA TYR A 14 -2.97 -1.41 6.89
C TYR A 14 -2.88 -2.70 7.71
N SER A 15 -2.23 -2.66 8.87
CA SER A 15 -2.15 -3.83 9.74
C SER A 15 -3.54 -4.29 10.17
N THR A 16 -4.43 -3.35 10.48
CA THR A 16 -5.81 -3.67 10.83
C THR A 16 -6.53 -4.34 9.68
N LEU A 17 -6.43 -3.79 8.47
CA LEU A 17 -7.03 -4.39 7.28
C LEU A 17 -6.46 -5.80 7.02
N GLU A 18 -5.16 -5.97 7.17
CA GLU A 18 -4.49 -7.24 6.96
C GLU A 18 -4.98 -8.30 7.95
N VAL A 19 -5.09 -7.95 9.23
CA VAL A 19 -5.61 -8.86 10.25
C VAL A 19 -7.07 -9.22 9.96
N MET A 20 -7.88 -8.27 9.51
CA MET A 20 -9.27 -8.53 9.13
C MET A 20 -9.37 -9.43 7.90
N TRP A 21 -8.43 -9.35 6.99
CA TRP A 21 -8.45 -10.10 5.73
C TRP A 21 -7.84 -11.49 5.88
N ARG A 22 -6.63 -11.60 6.47
CA ARG A 22 -5.90 -12.87 6.61
C ARG A 22 -5.95 -13.48 8.00
N GLY A 23 -6.36 -12.71 9.00
CA GLY A 23 -6.33 -13.12 10.41
C GLY A 23 -5.00 -12.89 11.10
N TYR A 24 -3.98 -12.41 10.40
CA TYR A 24 -2.66 -12.10 10.96
C TYR A 24 -1.94 -11.08 10.10
N THR A 25 -0.89 -10.49 10.64
CA THR A 25 0.00 -9.59 9.91
C THR A 25 1.44 -9.79 10.38
N HIS A 26 2.36 -9.09 9.74
CA HIS A 26 3.78 -9.14 10.09
C HIS A 26 4.30 -7.71 10.18
N TRP A 27 5.28 -7.46 11.03
CA TRP A 27 5.80 -6.10 11.23
C TRP A 27 6.34 -5.48 9.93
N THR A 28 6.92 -6.30 9.04
CA THR A 28 7.40 -5.81 7.73
C THR A 28 6.26 -5.25 6.89
N MET A 29 5.08 -5.87 6.97
CA MET A 29 3.90 -5.39 6.25
C MET A 29 3.37 -4.10 6.83
N SER A 30 3.48 -3.93 8.15
CA SER A 30 3.13 -2.67 8.80
C SER A 30 4.02 -1.54 8.32
N LEU A 31 5.32 -1.76 8.21
CA LEU A 31 6.24 -0.78 7.66
C LEU A 31 5.93 -0.45 6.21
N CYS A 32 5.66 -1.46 5.39
CA CYS A 32 5.27 -1.26 3.99
C CYS A 32 3.98 -0.45 3.88
N GLY A 33 2.99 -0.76 4.72
CA GLY A 33 1.72 -0.03 4.75
C GLY A 33 1.90 1.43 5.11
N GLY A 34 2.73 1.72 6.11
CA GLY A 34 3.04 3.08 6.50
C GLY A 34 3.75 3.84 5.39
N PHE A 35 4.73 3.20 4.76
CA PHE A 35 5.49 3.79 3.66
C PHE A 35 4.57 4.08 2.46
N CYS A 36 3.73 3.13 2.08
CA CYS A 36 2.78 3.33 0.98
C CYS A 36 1.80 4.46 1.28
N PHE A 37 1.28 4.53 2.49
CA PHE A 37 0.34 5.58 2.85
C PHE A 37 1.00 6.96 2.78
N LEU A 38 2.23 7.07 3.24
CA LEU A 38 2.99 8.31 3.15
C LEU A 38 3.21 8.74 1.69
N LEU A 39 3.56 7.78 0.82
CA LEU A 39 3.71 8.06 -0.61
C LEU A 39 2.39 8.50 -1.26
N ILE A 40 1.29 7.85 -0.89
CA ILE A 40 -0.03 8.20 -1.40
C ILE A 40 -0.44 9.59 -0.90
N TYR A 41 -0.08 9.94 0.33
CA TYR A 41 -0.30 11.30 0.84
C TYR A 41 0.41 12.34 -0.03
N PHE A 42 1.66 12.08 -0.41
CA PHE A 42 2.39 12.97 -1.32
C PHE A 42 1.76 13.01 -2.71
N LEU A 43 1.30 11.87 -3.21
CA LEU A 43 0.57 11.84 -4.50
C LEU A 43 -0.69 12.70 -4.43
N ASN A 44 -1.41 12.64 -3.33
CA ASN A 44 -2.63 13.43 -3.17
C ASN A 44 -2.34 14.94 -3.24
N ILE A 45 -1.22 15.37 -2.67
CA ILE A 45 -0.81 16.78 -2.75
C ILE A 45 -0.41 17.16 -4.17
N ASN A 46 0.43 16.35 -4.80
CA ASN A 46 1.01 16.66 -6.11
C ASN A 46 0.04 16.46 -7.27
N LEU A 47 -0.93 15.57 -7.12
CA LEU A 47 -1.90 15.23 -8.16
C LEU A 47 -3.32 15.68 -7.80
N ALA A 48 -3.45 16.66 -6.91
CA ALA A 48 -4.76 17.10 -6.43
C ALA A 48 -5.68 17.62 -7.55
N HIS A 49 -5.11 18.15 -8.64
CA HIS A 49 -5.85 18.66 -9.78
C HIS A 49 -6.17 17.58 -10.83
N GLU A 50 -5.63 16.37 -10.66
CA GLU A 50 -5.91 15.26 -11.58
C GLU A 50 -7.19 14.53 -11.17
N SER A 51 -7.77 13.77 -12.14
CA SER A 51 -8.96 12.98 -11.88
C SER A 51 -8.68 11.92 -10.82
N ILE A 52 -9.74 11.46 -10.14
CA ILE A 52 -9.61 10.38 -9.17
C ILE A 52 -9.10 9.08 -9.84
N PHE A 53 -9.51 8.84 -11.07
CA PHE A 53 -9.04 7.67 -11.82
C PHE A 53 -7.51 7.69 -11.97
N PHE A 54 -6.96 8.82 -12.42
CA PHE A 54 -5.52 8.96 -12.62
C PHE A 54 -4.77 8.82 -11.29
N ARG A 55 -5.29 9.44 -10.23
CA ARG A 55 -4.65 9.35 -8.90
C ARG A 55 -4.65 7.91 -8.38
N CYS A 56 -5.76 7.20 -8.54
CA CYS A 56 -5.83 5.80 -8.12
C CYS A 56 -4.91 4.90 -8.94
N LEU A 57 -4.77 5.17 -10.22
CA LEU A 57 -3.83 4.43 -11.07
C LEU A 57 -2.40 4.64 -10.56
N ALA A 58 -2.02 5.89 -10.31
CA ALA A 58 -0.70 6.20 -9.76
C ALA A 58 -0.49 5.55 -8.39
N GLY A 59 -1.49 5.58 -7.53
CA GLY A 59 -1.43 4.95 -6.22
C GLY A 59 -1.26 3.45 -6.30
N ALA A 60 -2.01 2.79 -7.18
CA ALA A 60 -1.88 1.34 -7.39
C ALA A 60 -0.49 0.97 -7.90
N LEU A 61 0.08 1.76 -8.80
CA LEU A 61 1.43 1.54 -9.30
C LEU A 61 2.48 1.70 -8.18
N VAL A 62 2.31 2.69 -7.33
CA VAL A 62 3.21 2.91 -6.18
C VAL A 62 3.15 1.73 -5.21
N ILE A 63 1.95 1.28 -4.86
CA ILE A 63 1.78 0.14 -3.96
C ILE A 63 2.39 -1.12 -4.57
N THR A 64 2.10 -1.39 -5.84
CA THR A 64 2.62 -2.56 -6.54
C THR A 64 4.14 -2.55 -6.61
N ALA A 65 4.73 -1.40 -6.94
CA ALA A 65 6.19 -1.26 -6.96
C ALA A 65 6.79 -1.50 -5.57
N THR A 66 6.18 -0.97 -4.52
CA THR A 66 6.62 -1.19 -3.15
C THR A 66 6.53 -2.67 -2.76
N GLU A 67 5.43 -3.33 -3.13
CA GLU A 67 5.28 -4.77 -2.90
C GLU A 67 6.36 -5.57 -3.61
N LEU A 68 6.69 -5.21 -4.84
CA LEU A 68 7.70 -5.92 -5.60
C LEU A 68 9.08 -5.79 -4.93
N VAL A 69 9.48 -4.56 -4.60
CA VAL A 69 10.77 -4.31 -3.95
C VAL A 69 10.82 -4.98 -2.57
N ALA A 70 9.79 -4.79 -1.76
CA ALA A 70 9.73 -5.39 -0.42
C ALA A 70 9.66 -6.91 -0.52
N GLY A 71 8.87 -7.45 -1.44
CA GLY A 71 8.71 -8.88 -1.62
C GLY A 71 10.00 -9.55 -2.06
N VAL A 72 10.69 -8.97 -3.03
CA VAL A 72 12.01 -9.50 -3.45
C VAL A 72 12.98 -9.51 -2.27
N THR A 73 13.02 -8.42 -1.52
CA THR A 73 13.94 -8.33 -0.37
C THR A 73 13.55 -9.31 0.74
N ILE A 74 12.30 -9.32 1.15
CA ILE A 74 11.86 -10.05 2.36
C ILE A 74 11.64 -11.52 2.05
N ASN A 75 10.92 -11.83 0.96
CA ASN A 75 10.48 -13.21 0.69
C ASN A 75 11.50 -14.01 -0.11
N ILE A 76 12.23 -13.38 -1.02
CA ILE A 76 13.18 -14.08 -1.89
C ILE A 76 14.58 -14.03 -1.30
N VAL A 77 15.11 -12.85 -0.99
CA VAL A 77 16.49 -12.72 -0.48
C VAL A 77 16.59 -13.21 0.96
N LEU A 78 15.73 -12.71 1.86
CA LEU A 78 15.75 -13.11 3.27
C LEU A 78 15.02 -14.42 3.53
N LYS A 79 14.17 -14.86 2.59
CA LYS A 79 13.40 -16.10 2.68
C LYS A 79 12.47 -16.15 3.89
N TRP A 80 11.94 -15.01 4.31
CA TRP A 80 11.03 -14.94 5.47
C TRP A 80 9.61 -15.42 5.14
N ASN A 81 9.28 -15.50 3.86
CA ASN A 81 7.98 -16.03 3.39
C ASN A 81 6.79 -15.35 4.06
N VAL A 82 6.81 -14.02 4.06
CA VAL A 82 5.73 -13.23 4.66
C VAL A 82 4.46 -13.31 3.82
N TRP A 83 4.61 -13.27 2.49
CA TRP A 83 3.49 -13.54 1.57
C TRP A 83 4.01 -14.21 0.30
N ASP A 84 3.09 -14.88 -0.40
CA ASP A 84 3.40 -15.58 -1.65
C ASP A 84 2.15 -15.62 -2.52
N TYR A 85 2.24 -14.98 -3.67
CA TYR A 85 1.17 -14.96 -4.67
C TYR A 85 1.35 -16.02 -5.77
N SER A 86 2.23 -16.99 -5.59
CA SER A 86 2.54 -17.99 -6.63
C SER A 86 1.30 -18.73 -7.12
N ALA A 87 0.32 -18.95 -6.25
CA ALA A 87 -0.93 -19.64 -6.59
C ALA A 87 -1.98 -18.70 -7.21
N VAL A 88 -1.72 -17.38 -7.25
CA VAL A 88 -2.67 -16.40 -7.76
C VAL A 88 -2.41 -16.18 -9.25
N PRO A 89 -3.46 -16.13 -10.11
CA PRO A 89 -3.28 -15.87 -11.54
C PRO A 89 -2.59 -14.53 -11.79
N LEU A 90 -1.81 -14.48 -12.86
CA LEU A 90 -1.14 -13.25 -13.30
C LEU A 90 -0.20 -12.68 -12.24
N ASN A 91 0.43 -13.55 -11.44
CA ASN A 91 1.47 -13.12 -10.52
C ASN A 91 2.80 -12.92 -11.25
N PHE A 92 3.65 -12.07 -10.69
CA PHE A 92 5.02 -11.88 -11.13
C PHE A 92 5.96 -12.31 -10.02
N ILE A 93 6.68 -13.40 -10.25
CA ILE A 93 7.63 -14.03 -9.31
C ILE A 93 7.06 -14.26 -7.90
N GLY A 94 5.73 -14.38 -7.80
CA GLY A 94 5.04 -14.63 -6.53
C GLY A 94 4.94 -13.41 -5.60
N GLN A 95 5.45 -12.24 -6.00
CA GLN A 95 5.51 -11.07 -5.12
C GLN A 95 4.44 -10.04 -5.40
N ILE A 96 3.98 -9.93 -6.63
CA ILE A 96 2.86 -9.07 -7.02
C ILE A 96 1.94 -9.85 -7.94
N CYS A 97 0.71 -9.40 -8.06
CA CYS A 97 -0.24 -10.00 -9.00
C CYS A 97 -1.27 -8.97 -9.45
N LEU A 98 -1.80 -9.15 -10.65
CA LEU A 98 -2.78 -8.22 -11.20
C LEU A 98 -4.06 -8.13 -10.37
N PRO A 99 -4.66 -9.24 -9.87
CA PRO A 99 -5.87 -9.11 -9.02
C PRO A 99 -5.69 -8.20 -7.81
N TYR A 100 -4.57 -8.30 -7.10
CA TYR A 100 -4.33 -7.42 -5.96
C TYR A 100 -3.98 -6.00 -6.37
N SER A 101 -3.31 -5.81 -7.51
CA SER A 101 -3.06 -4.46 -8.03
C SER A 101 -4.36 -3.74 -8.38
N VAL A 102 -5.35 -4.46 -8.91
CA VAL A 102 -6.69 -3.92 -9.15
C VAL A 102 -7.37 -3.57 -7.81
N LEU A 103 -7.21 -4.43 -6.80
CA LEU A 103 -7.73 -4.16 -5.46
C LEU A 103 -7.09 -2.88 -4.89
N TRP A 104 -5.79 -2.69 -5.06
CA TRP A 104 -5.11 -1.47 -4.62
C TRP A 104 -5.65 -0.23 -5.30
N PHE A 105 -5.98 -0.32 -6.58
CA PHE A 105 -6.61 0.78 -7.31
C PHE A 105 -7.91 1.23 -6.61
N PHE A 106 -8.78 0.29 -6.29
CA PHE A 106 -10.05 0.62 -5.64
C PHE A 106 -9.85 1.06 -4.19
N LEU A 107 -8.89 0.49 -3.50
CA LEU A 107 -8.56 0.89 -2.14
C LEU A 107 -8.08 2.35 -2.08
N CYS A 108 -7.41 2.83 -3.12
CA CYS A 108 -6.94 4.20 -3.18
C CYS A 108 -8.07 5.23 -3.13
N ILE A 109 -9.29 4.88 -3.56
CA ILE A 109 -10.42 5.81 -3.53
C ILE A 109 -10.67 6.33 -2.12
N PRO A 110 -10.98 5.48 -1.11
CA PRO A 110 -11.15 5.98 0.25
C PRO A 110 -9.85 6.51 0.86
N VAL A 111 -8.69 5.97 0.46
CA VAL A 111 -7.41 6.43 0.99
C VAL A 111 -7.15 7.88 0.60
N PHE A 112 -7.43 8.28 -0.64
CA PHE A 112 -7.27 9.68 -1.05
C PHE A 112 -8.23 10.61 -0.30
N TRP A 113 -9.44 10.16 -0.02
CA TRP A 113 -10.37 10.94 0.82
C TRP A 113 -9.83 11.14 2.22
N ILE A 114 -9.27 10.09 2.82
CA ILE A 114 -8.63 10.16 4.14
C ILE A 114 -7.45 11.13 4.10
N CYS A 115 -6.61 11.06 3.08
CA CYS A 115 -5.47 11.96 2.93
C CYS A 115 -5.91 13.42 2.83
N THR A 116 -6.98 13.71 2.08
CA THR A 116 -7.54 15.05 1.97
C THR A 116 -8.04 15.55 3.33
N GLY A 117 -8.72 14.68 4.08
CA GLY A 117 -9.18 15.00 5.42
C GLY A 117 -8.04 15.26 6.39
N LEU A 118 -7.02 14.42 6.36
CA LEU A 118 -5.83 14.59 7.21
C LEU A 118 -5.09 15.89 6.91
N ASP A 119 -4.99 16.26 5.64
CA ASP A 119 -4.31 17.48 5.23
C ASP A 119 -4.99 18.74 5.79
N LYS A 120 -6.29 18.68 6.03
CA LYS A 120 -7.04 19.77 6.66
C LYS A 120 -6.82 19.85 8.17
N ILE A 121 -6.48 18.74 8.81
CA ILE A 121 -6.33 18.64 10.26
C ILE A 121 -4.88 18.87 10.69
N ILE A 122 -3.99 18.30 9.95
CA ILE A 122 -2.56 18.39 10.22
C ILE A 122 -1.91 19.30 9.19
#